data_62d695ec01b10ad2077cc45fbbe1413a
#
_entry.id   62d695ec01b10ad2077cc45fbbe1413a
#
_cell.length_a   1.000
_cell.length_b   1.000
_cell.length_c   1.000
_cell.angle_alpha   90.00
_cell.angle_beta   90.00
_cell.angle_gamma   90.00
#
_symmetry.space_group_name_H-M   'P 1'
#
loop_
_entity.id
_entity.type
_entity.pdbx_description
1 polymer ?
#
loop_
_entity_poly.entity_id
_entity_poly.type
_entity_poly.pdbx_seq_one_letter_code
_entity_poly.pdbx_strand_id
1 'polypeptide(L)'
;MSKIILTKNFIKKTCKLALREDLHPSGDITSNLLKNNINKKIKLITNESGIIAGLEFFKQTINLLDKKIKIKFKKREGAIVKKGNTIAIIEGNIKNILRGERVALNFLTHLSGIATTTNKFVKKVGKKCKICCTRKTIPNLRVIQKYAVKLGGGINHRFNLSDEFLIKDN
;
A
#
# COMPACT_ATOMS: atom_id res chain seq x y z
N MET A 1 7.54 -5.00 -22.07
CA MET A 1 6.93 -5.03 -20.71
C MET A 1 6.64 -3.62 -20.24
N SER A 2 5.39 -3.25 -20.12
CA SER A 2 4.99 -1.90 -19.69
C SER A 2 5.46 -1.62 -18.25
N LYS A 3 6.15 -0.50 -18.09
CA LYS A 3 6.65 -0.04 -16.78
C LYS A 3 5.45 0.51 -15.98
N ILE A 4 5.05 -0.17 -14.91
CA ILE A 4 4.01 0.37 -14.02
C ILE A 4 4.59 1.62 -13.33
N ILE A 5 4.03 2.77 -13.66
CA ILE A 5 4.37 4.04 -13.03
C ILE A 5 3.17 4.44 -12.17
N LEU A 6 3.34 4.41 -10.85
CA LEU A 6 2.38 4.98 -9.93
C LEU A 6 2.58 6.49 -9.89
N THR A 7 1.80 7.22 -10.67
CA THR A 7 1.87 8.70 -10.65
C THR A 7 1.32 9.23 -9.32
N LYS A 8 1.86 10.37 -8.86
CA LYS A 8 1.36 11.05 -7.65
C LYS A 8 -0.14 11.32 -7.72
N ASN A 9 -0.65 11.68 -8.89
CA ASN A 9 -2.07 11.95 -9.10
C ASN A 9 -2.93 10.69 -8.95
N PHE A 10 -2.48 9.56 -9.50
CA PHE A 10 -3.16 8.27 -9.33
C PHE A 10 -3.24 7.87 -7.85
N ILE A 11 -2.11 7.91 -7.13
CA ILE A 11 -2.07 7.59 -5.70
C ILE A 11 -3.02 8.50 -4.92
N LYS A 12 -2.97 9.81 -5.17
CA LYS A 12 -3.84 10.80 -4.50
C LYS A 12 -5.33 10.52 -4.75
N LYS A 13 -5.72 10.22 -6.00
CA LYS A 13 -7.12 9.90 -6.36
C LYS A 13 -7.59 8.63 -5.64
N THR A 14 -6.77 7.58 -5.65
CA THR A 14 -7.07 6.30 -5.00
C THR A 14 -7.25 6.47 -3.49
N CYS A 15 -6.31 7.15 -2.81
CA CYS A 15 -6.40 7.42 -1.37
C CYS A 15 -7.62 8.30 -1.02
N LYS A 16 -7.94 9.30 -1.87
CA LYS A 16 -9.11 10.16 -1.64
C LYS A 16 -10.42 9.38 -1.70
N LEU A 17 -10.55 8.44 -2.64
CA LEU A 17 -11.75 7.58 -2.75
C LEU A 17 -11.88 6.67 -1.52
N ALA A 18 -10.81 6.03 -1.08
CA ALA A 18 -10.80 5.16 0.10
C ALA A 18 -11.10 5.95 1.40
N LEU A 19 -10.56 7.16 1.55
CA LEU A 19 -10.89 8.03 2.68
C LEU A 19 -12.36 8.48 2.65
N ARG A 20 -12.92 8.72 1.46
CA ARG A 20 -14.34 9.06 1.33
C ARG A 20 -15.24 7.90 1.77
N GLU A 21 -14.89 6.67 1.37
CA GLU A 21 -15.61 5.46 1.79
C GLU A 21 -15.64 5.32 3.32
N ASP A 22 -14.51 5.55 3.98
CA ASP A 22 -14.35 5.34 5.43
C ASP A 22 -14.91 6.51 6.28
N LEU A 23 -14.92 7.74 5.75
CA LEU A 23 -15.29 8.93 6.50
C LEU A 23 -16.66 9.52 6.16
N HIS A 24 -17.34 9.02 5.12
CA HIS A 24 -18.65 9.55 4.74
C HIS A 24 -19.79 8.86 5.52
N PRO A 25 -20.87 9.55 5.88
CA PRO A 25 -21.08 11.01 5.71
C PRO A 25 -20.54 11.88 6.85
N SER A 26 -20.42 11.34 8.08
CA SER A 26 -20.29 12.12 9.32
C SER A 26 -18.85 12.20 9.85
N GLY A 27 -17.85 11.66 9.12
CA GLY A 27 -16.47 11.59 9.57
C GLY A 27 -16.26 10.55 10.68
N ASP A 28 -15.13 10.64 11.37
CA ASP A 28 -14.80 9.73 12.49
C ASP A 28 -15.41 10.27 13.79
N ILE A 29 -16.54 9.71 14.18
CA ILE A 29 -17.27 10.10 15.40
C ILE A 29 -16.47 9.80 16.68
N THR A 30 -15.66 8.75 16.69
CA THR A 30 -14.82 8.36 17.82
C THR A 30 -13.68 9.35 18.04
N SER A 31 -12.97 9.70 16.98
CA SER A 31 -11.90 10.70 17.06
C SER A 31 -12.42 12.08 17.42
N ASN A 32 -13.70 12.37 17.22
CA ASN A 32 -14.31 13.63 17.63
C ASN A 32 -14.41 13.82 19.16
N LEU A 33 -14.32 12.72 19.91
CA LEU A 33 -14.25 12.78 21.39
C LEU A 33 -12.90 13.30 21.89
N LEU A 34 -11.87 13.25 21.06
CA LEU A 34 -10.56 13.76 21.45
C LEU A 34 -10.52 15.29 21.40
N LYS A 35 -9.85 15.88 22.41
CA LYS A 35 -9.57 17.33 22.39
C LYS A 35 -8.74 17.69 21.14
N ASN A 36 -9.01 18.86 20.58
CA ASN A 36 -8.24 19.39 19.46
C ASN A 36 -6.79 19.71 19.91
N ASN A 37 -5.86 19.67 18.95
CA ASN A 37 -4.45 20.08 19.14
C ASN A 37 -3.57 19.19 20.02
N ILE A 38 -3.93 17.92 20.22
CA ILE A 38 -3.02 16.96 20.86
C ILE A 38 -2.05 16.41 19.80
N ASN A 39 -0.78 16.81 19.89
CA ASN A 39 0.27 16.24 19.06
C ASN A 39 0.90 15.04 19.76
N LYS A 40 1.11 13.97 19.01
CA LYS A 40 1.77 12.74 19.48
C LYS A 40 2.81 12.28 18.47
N LYS A 41 3.78 11.53 19.01
CA LYS A 41 4.78 10.83 18.23
C LYS A 41 4.56 9.33 18.40
N ILE A 42 4.24 8.64 17.32
CA ILE A 42 3.90 7.21 17.30
C ILE A 42 4.84 6.45 16.37
N LYS A 43 4.96 5.14 16.60
CA LYS A 43 5.75 4.23 15.78
C LYS A 43 4.82 3.29 15.03
N LEU A 44 5.05 3.16 13.72
CA LEU A 44 4.47 2.09 12.90
C LEU A 44 5.43 0.90 12.96
N ILE A 45 4.96 -0.22 13.51
CA ILE A 45 5.77 -1.43 13.73
C ILE A 45 5.11 -2.60 12.98
N THR A 46 5.93 -3.46 12.37
CA THR A 46 5.41 -4.67 11.73
C THR A 46 5.25 -5.81 12.72
N ASN A 47 4.12 -6.53 12.64
CA ASN A 47 3.82 -7.69 13.47
C ASN A 47 4.31 -9.01 12.86
N GLU A 48 4.69 -8.99 11.56
CA GLU A 48 5.15 -10.16 10.82
C GLU A 48 6.38 -9.82 9.99
N SER A 49 7.10 -10.87 9.56
CA SER A 49 8.19 -10.74 8.60
C SER A 49 7.65 -10.73 7.17
N GLY A 50 8.20 -9.88 6.31
CA GLY A 50 7.73 -9.78 4.92
C GLY A 50 8.42 -8.72 4.11
N ILE A 51 7.78 -8.31 3.03
CA ILE A 51 8.23 -7.22 2.15
C ILE A 51 7.28 -6.04 2.28
N ILE A 52 7.81 -4.86 2.53
CA ILE A 52 7.03 -3.64 2.64
C ILE A 52 6.66 -3.15 1.24
N ALA A 53 5.37 -2.90 1.04
CA ALA A 53 4.83 -2.28 -0.16
C ALA A 53 3.66 -1.35 0.18
N GLY A 54 3.61 -0.16 -0.44
CA GLY A 54 2.52 0.79 -0.24
C GLY A 54 2.84 1.98 0.66
N LEU A 55 4.11 2.27 0.92
CA LEU A 55 4.51 3.42 1.77
C LEU A 55 4.00 4.76 1.23
N GLU A 56 3.98 4.95 -0.09
CA GLU A 56 3.47 6.18 -0.70
C GLU A 56 1.94 6.32 -0.54
N PHE A 57 1.21 5.21 -0.58
CA PHE A 57 -0.24 5.22 -0.28
C PHE A 57 -0.48 5.56 1.18
N PHE A 58 0.28 4.95 2.10
CA PHE A 58 0.23 5.27 3.52
C PHE A 58 0.46 6.77 3.76
N LYS A 59 1.55 7.32 3.24
CA LYS A 59 1.91 8.73 3.36
C LYS A 59 0.84 9.64 2.76
N GLN A 60 0.37 9.33 1.56
CA GLN A 60 -0.62 10.14 0.87
C GLN A 60 -1.97 10.16 1.60
N THR A 61 -2.40 9.04 2.17
CA THR A 61 -3.62 8.94 2.97
C THR A 61 -3.56 9.89 4.17
N ILE A 62 -2.50 9.84 4.94
CA ILE A 62 -2.31 10.72 6.10
C ILE A 62 -2.21 12.19 5.68
N ASN A 63 -1.44 12.49 4.63
CA ASN A 63 -1.25 13.87 4.14
C ASN A 63 -2.53 14.49 3.55
N LEU A 64 -3.48 13.69 3.09
CA LEU A 64 -4.78 14.19 2.63
C LEU A 64 -5.63 14.72 3.79
N LEU A 65 -5.44 14.22 4.99
CA LEU A 65 -6.13 14.69 6.21
C LEU A 65 -5.41 15.85 6.86
N ASP A 66 -4.07 15.78 6.93
CA ASP A 66 -3.27 16.84 7.52
C ASP A 66 -1.84 16.85 6.98
N LYS A 67 -1.51 17.88 6.21
CA LYS A 67 -0.17 18.07 5.64
C LYS A 67 0.91 18.39 6.66
N LYS A 68 0.54 18.81 7.88
CA LYS A 68 1.48 19.14 8.97
C LYS A 68 2.03 17.90 9.65
N ILE A 69 1.41 16.73 9.46
CA ILE A 69 1.88 15.47 10.02
C ILE A 69 3.21 15.09 9.36
N LYS A 70 4.23 14.89 10.17
CA LYS A 70 5.56 14.47 9.74
C LYS A 70 5.64 12.95 9.75
N ILE A 71 6.04 12.34 8.62
CA ILE A 71 6.24 10.89 8.51
C ILE A 71 7.70 10.65 8.13
N LYS A 72 8.45 9.99 9.02
CA LYS A 72 9.85 9.59 8.79
C LYS A 72 9.89 8.08 8.60
N PHE A 73 9.97 7.62 7.35
CA PHE A 73 10.16 6.20 7.06
C PHE A 73 11.54 5.73 7.50
N LYS A 74 11.59 4.56 8.14
CA LYS A 74 12.80 3.83 8.56
C LYS A 74 13.11 2.66 7.62
N LYS A 75 12.15 2.32 6.78
CA LYS A 75 12.27 1.29 5.74
C LYS A 75 11.84 1.87 4.41
N ARG A 76 12.44 1.37 3.34
CA ARG A 76 12.10 1.75 1.96
C ARG A 76 11.09 0.80 1.35
N GLU A 77 10.46 1.22 0.31
CA GLU A 77 9.60 0.39 -0.54
C GLU A 77 10.37 -0.84 -1.05
N GLY A 78 9.75 -2.02 -0.98
CA GLY A 78 10.38 -3.29 -1.33
C GLY A 78 11.36 -3.86 -0.30
N ALA A 79 11.57 -3.20 0.85
CA ALA A 79 12.47 -3.70 1.88
C ALA A 79 11.93 -4.97 2.56
N ILE A 80 12.82 -5.92 2.81
CA ILE A 80 12.53 -7.07 3.67
C ILE A 80 12.56 -6.61 5.13
N VAL A 81 11.55 -6.99 5.89
CA VAL A 81 11.42 -6.68 7.31
C VAL A 81 11.17 -7.93 8.14
N LYS A 82 11.53 -7.85 9.41
CA LYS A 82 11.27 -8.87 10.44
C LYS A 82 10.22 -8.33 11.42
N LYS A 83 9.48 -9.23 12.07
CA LYS A 83 8.59 -8.88 13.17
C LYS A 83 9.27 -7.93 14.16
N GLY A 84 8.57 -6.88 14.59
CA GLY A 84 9.09 -5.86 15.51
C GLY A 84 9.89 -4.73 14.85
N ASN A 85 10.15 -4.78 13.52
CA ASN A 85 10.84 -3.68 12.86
C ASN A 85 9.97 -2.42 12.83
N THR A 86 10.55 -1.29 13.18
CA THR A 86 9.92 0.03 12.99
C THR A 86 9.96 0.40 11.51
N ILE A 87 8.77 0.62 10.93
CA ILE A 87 8.57 1.01 9.52
C ILE A 87 8.64 2.53 9.37
N ALA A 88 7.97 3.26 10.28
CA ALA A 88 7.94 4.71 10.27
C ALA A 88 7.77 5.29 11.69
N ILE A 89 8.17 6.56 11.83
CA ILE A 89 7.82 7.42 12.96
C ILE A 89 6.90 8.49 12.41
N ILE A 90 5.75 8.67 13.06
CA ILE A 90 4.70 9.60 12.65
C ILE A 90 4.51 10.59 13.79
N GLU A 91 4.54 11.89 13.49
CA GLU A 91 4.42 12.95 14.47
C GLU A 91 3.44 14.02 14.00
N GLY A 92 2.44 14.32 14.80
CA GLY A 92 1.44 15.33 14.50
C GLY A 92 0.16 15.17 15.30
N ASN A 93 -0.91 15.81 14.83
CA ASN A 93 -2.21 15.79 15.50
C ASN A 93 -2.77 14.35 15.53
N ILE A 94 -2.96 13.82 16.75
CA ILE A 94 -3.38 12.41 16.95
C ILE A 94 -4.76 12.13 16.35
N LYS A 95 -5.69 13.08 16.42
CA LYS A 95 -7.02 12.94 15.85
C LYS A 95 -6.97 12.71 14.34
N ASN A 96 -6.14 13.47 13.61
CA ASN A 96 -5.98 13.33 12.18
C ASN A 96 -5.22 12.06 11.80
N ILE A 97 -4.27 11.62 12.64
CA ILE A 97 -3.57 10.34 12.45
C ILE A 97 -4.57 9.18 12.56
N LEU A 98 -5.38 9.14 13.61
CA LEU A 98 -6.38 8.08 13.84
C LEU A 98 -7.42 8.02 12.72
N ARG A 99 -7.92 9.16 12.24
CA ARG A 99 -8.87 9.23 11.13
C ARG A 99 -8.35 8.62 9.82
N GLY A 100 -7.05 8.65 9.60
CA GLY A 100 -6.44 8.06 8.40
C GLY A 100 -5.83 6.69 8.60
N GLU A 101 -5.69 6.24 9.85
CA GLU A 101 -4.95 5.04 10.22
C GLU A 101 -5.43 3.80 9.46
N ARG A 102 -6.74 3.51 9.53
CA ARG A 102 -7.30 2.30 8.94
C ARG A 102 -7.06 2.24 7.44
N VAL A 103 -7.39 3.29 6.72
CA VAL A 103 -7.20 3.36 5.26
C VAL A 103 -5.72 3.25 4.90
N ALA A 104 -4.84 3.97 5.61
CA ALA A 104 -3.41 3.92 5.38
C ALA A 104 -2.84 2.50 5.62
N LEU A 105 -3.26 1.84 6.70
CA LEU A 105 -2.86 0.47 7.01
C LEU A 105 -3.42 -0.53 6.01
N ASN A 106 -4.66 -0.37 5.55
CA ASN A 106 -5.25 -1.28 4.57
C ASN A 106 -4.43 -1.31 3.27
N PHE A 107 -4.01 -0.15 2.74
CA PHE A 107 -3.11 -0.12 1.59
C PHE A 107 -1.77 -0.81 1.90
N LEU A 108 -1.16 -0.46 3.02
CA LEU A 108 0.16 -0.97 3.38
C LEU A 108 0.15 -2.50 3.58
N THR A 109 -0.82 -3.01 4.33
CA THR A 109 -0.90 -4.46 4.63
C THR A 109 -1.29 -5.27 3.40
N HIS A 110 -2.28 -4.81 2.62
CA HIS A 110 -2.70 -5.49 1.40
C HIS A 110 -1.55 -5.62 0.38
N LEU A 111 -0.86 -4.52 0.10
CA LEU A 111 0.23 -4.53 -0.86
C LEU A 111 1.46 -5.30 -0.35
N SER A 112 1.79 -5.17 0.94
CA SER A 112 2.87 -5.94 1.57
C SER A 112 2.56 -7.43 1.58
N GLY A 113 1.31 -7.83 1.79
CA GLY A 113 0.87 -9.22 1.71
C GLY A 113 1.09 -9.82 0.32
N ILE A 114 0.69 -9.10 -0.74
CA ILE A 114 0.92 -9.54 -2.12
C ILE A 114 2.42 -9.65 -2.43
N ALA A 115 3.22 -8.63 -2.07
CA ALA A 115 4.66 -8.63 -2.30
C ALA A 115 5.34 -9.79 -1.55
N THR A 116 4.96 -10.02 -0.30
CA THR A 116 5.50 -11.09 0.54
C THR A 116 5.16 -12.47 -0.02
N THR A 117 3.90 -12.70 -0.40
CA THR A 117 3.46 -13.97 -0.98
C THR A 117 4.17 -14.22 -2.32
N THR A 118 4.24 -13.21 -3.18
CA THR A 118 4.99 -13.31 -4.44
C THR A 118 6.44 -13.69 -4.20
N ASN A 119 7.10 -13.08 -3.22
CA ASN A 119 8.50 -13.38 -2.90
C ASN A 119 8.70 -14.80 -2.39
N LYS A 120 7.74 -15.36 -1.62
CA LYS A 120 7.80 -16.76 -1.21
C LYS A 120 7.83 -17.70 -2.43
N PHE A 121 6.98 -17.44 -3.44
CA PHE A 121 7.00 -18.22 -4.69
C PHE A 121 8.28 -18.01 -5.50
N VAL A 122 8.72 -16.77 -5.66
CA VAL A 122 9.97 -16.44 -6.38
C VAL A 122 11.16 -17.15 -5.77
N LYS A 123 11.27 -17.16 -4.44
CA LYS A 123 12.36 -17.87 -3.73
C LYS A 123 12.27 -19.40 -3.93
N LYS A 124 11.05 -19.96 -3.91
CA LYS A 124 10.85 -21.41 -4.05
C LYS A 124 11.23 -21.91 -5.45
N VAL A 125 10.93 -21.15 -6.51
CA VAL A 125 11.28 -21.56 -7.88
C VAL A 125 12.74 -21.21 -8.26
N GLY A 126 13.35 -20.28 -7.54
CA GLY A 126 14.73 -19.85 -7.77
C GLY A 126 14.94 -19.26 -9.16
N LYS A 127 16.04 -19.66 -9.82
CA LYS A 127 16.38 -19.19 -11.18
C LYS A 127 15.73 -20.02 -12.30
N LYS A 128 15.05 -21.13 -11.97
CA LYS A 128 14.53 -22.09 -12.96
C LYS A 128 13.38 -21.50 -13.79
N CYS A 129 12.52 -20.69 -13.17
CA CYS A 129 11.43 -20.03 -13.88
C CYS A 129 11.06 -18.68 -13.22
N LYS A 130 10.21 -17.92 -13.89
CA LYS A 130 9.74 -16.61 -13.40
C LYS A 130 8.29 -16.71 -12.92
N ILE A 131 7.99 -16.17 -11.77
CA ILE A 131 6.62 -16.04 -11.28
C ILE A 131 5.97 -14.84 -11.97
N CYS A 132 4.90 -15.12 -12.73
CA CYS A 132 4.17 -14.11 -13.50
C CYS A 132 2.77 -13.90 -12.93
N CYS A 133 2.34 -12.65 -12.80
CA CYS A 133 0.98 -12.32 -12.39
C CYS A 133 -0.03 -12.54 -13.54
N THR A 134 -1.31 -12.54 -13.20
CA THR A 134 -2.42 -12.64 -14.15
C THR A 134 -3.26 -11.37 -14.16
N ARG A 135 -4.37 -11.36 -14.93
CA ARG A 135 -5.41 -10.34 -14.87
C ARG A 135 -6.54 -10.64 -13.87
N LYS A 136 -6.43 -11.73 -13.12
CA LYS A 136 -7.39 -12.09 -12.05
C LYS A 136 -7.09 -11.24 -10.80
N THR A 137 -7.42 -9.98 -10.89
CA THR A 137 -7.17 -8.94 -9.86
C THR A 137 -8.49 -8.43 -9.30
N ILE A 138 -8.45 -7.86 -8.11
CA ILE A 138 -9.61 -7.13 -7.57
C ILE A 138 -9.94 -5.96 -8.51
N PRO A 139 -11.22 -5.77 -8.89
CA PRO A 139 -11.63 -4.65 -9.72
C PRO A 139 -11.07 -3.31 -9.18
N ASN A 140 -10.65 -2.44 -10.09
CA ASN A 140 -10.04 -1.14 -9.81
C ASN A 140 -8.67 -1.15 -9.07
N LEU A 141 -8.21 -2.30 -8.54
CA LEU A 141 -6.93 -2.40 -7.81
C LEU A 141 -5.79 -3.02 -8.63
N ARG A 142 -6.01 -3.36 -9.91
CA ARG A 142 -5.01 -4.05 -10.75
C ARG A 142 -3.65 -3.35 -10.78
N VAL A 143 -3.63 -2.04 -10.92
CA VAL A 143 -2.39 -1.27 -11.00
C VAL A 143 -1.53 -1.48 -9.75
N ILE A 144 -2.14 -1.33 -8.59
CA ILE A 144 -1.44 -1.39 -7.31
C ILE A 144 -1.08 -2.83 -6.94
N GLN A 145 -1.93 -3.82 -7.29
CA GLN A 145 -1.63 -5.24 -7.05
C GLN A 145 -0.46 -5.73 -7.92
N LYS A 146 -0.45 -5.37 -9.21
CA LYS A 146 0.68 -5.69 -10.10
C LYS A 146 1.98 -4.97 -9.68
N TYR A 147 1.89 -3.76 -9.14
CA TYR A 147 3.01 -3.07 -8.54
C TYR A 147 3.60 -3.87 -7.37
N ALA A 148 2.74 -4.37 -6.47
CA ALA A 148 3.17 -5.18 -5.33
C ALA A 148 3.81 -6.52 -5.77
N VAL A 149 3.27 -7.17 -6.81
CA VAL A 149 3.89 -8.36 -7.41
C VAL A 149 5.33 -8.07 -7.85
N LYS A 150 5.56 -6.93 -8.50
CA LYS A 150 6.91 -6.53 -8.93
C LYS A 150 7.86 -6.32 -7.76
N LEU A 151 7.41 -5.70 -6.68
CA LEU A 151 8.20 -5.54 -5.46
C LEU A 151 8.56 -6.87 -4.81
N GLY A 152 7.68 -7.88 -4.93
CA GLY A 152 7.94 -9.24 -4.49
C GLY A 152 8.92 -10.03 -5.37
N GLY A 153 9.42 -9.44 -6.46
CA GLY A 153 10.32 -10.09 -7.42
C GLY A 153 9.63 -10.85 -8.55
N GLY A 154 8.30 -10.78 -8.63
CA GLY A 154 7.54 -11.32 -9.76
C GLY A 154 7.62 -10.43 -10.99
N ILE A 155 7.14 -10.95 -12.12
CA ILE A 155 6.98 -10.21 -13.37
C ILE A 155 5.52 -9.97 -13.69
N ASN A 156 5.24 -8.97 -14.50
CA ASN A 156 3.89 -8.67 -14.93
C ASN A 156 3.64 -9.20 -16.34
N HIS A 157 2.50 -9.87 -16.52
CA HIS A 157 1.88 -10.13 -17.80
C HIS A 157 1.07 -8.90 -18.25
N ARG A 158 0.45 -8.97 -19.43
CA ARG A 158 -0.39 -7.90 -20.00
C ARG A 158 -1.29 -7.26 -18.94
N PHE A 159 -1.41 -5.96 -19.04
CA PHE A 159 -2.14 -5.15 -18.09
C PHE A 159 -3.65 -5.14 -18.36
N ASN A 160 -3.97 -5.01 -19.64
CA ASN A 160 -5.33 -4.96 -20.16
C ASN A 160 -5.44 -5.77 -21.45
N LEU A 161 -6.55 -5.66 -22.15
CA LEU A 161 -6.81 -6.40 -23.38
C LEU A 161 -6.10 -5.81 -24.61
N SER A 162 -5.64 -4.56 -24.51
CA SER A 162 -4.93 -3.87 -25.60
C SER A 162 -3.40 -3.96 -25.54
N ASP A 163 -2.83 -4.53 -24.46
CA ASP A 163 -1.37 -4.62 -24.30
C ASP A 163 -0.76 -5.75 -25.14
N GLU A 164 -1.37 -6.92 -25.11
CA GLU A 164 -0.83 -8.14 -25.71
C GLU A 164 -1.96 -9.08 -26.15
N PHE A 165 -1.79 -9.76 -27.28
CA PHE A 165 -2.68 -10.84 -27.70
C PHE A 165 -2.57 -12.03 -26.75
N LEU A 166 -3.68 -12.68 -26.48
CA LEU A 166 -3.74 -13.95 -25.77
C LEU A 166 -4.81 -14.82 -26.39
N ILE A 167 -4.36 -15.82 -27.12
CA ILE A 167 -5.20 -16.85 -27.74
C ILE A 167 -5.36 -17.99 -26.74
N LYS A 168 -6.57 -18.48 -26.60
CA LYS A 168 -6.95 -19.59 -25.73
C LYS A 168 -7.75 -20.62 -26.52
N ASP A 169 -8.14 -21.68 -25.81
CA ASP A 169 -9.02 -22.75 -26.31
C ASP A 169 -10.40 -22.26 -26.80
N ASN A 170 -10.90 -21.19 -26.19
CA ASN A 170 -12.18 -20.56 -26.54
C ASN A 170 -12.10 -19.54 -27.69
#